data_fd213447144efb29a9ca94021176da5f
#
_entry.id   fd213447144efb29a9ca94021176da5f
#
_cell.length_a   1.000
_cell.length_b   1.000
_cell.length_c   1.000
_cell.angle_alpha   90.00
_cell.angle_beta   90.00
_cell.angle_gamma   90.00
#
_symmetry.space_group_name_H-M   'P 1'
#
loop_
_entity.id
_entity.type
_entity.pdbx_description
1 polymer ?
#
loop_
_entity_poly.entity_id
_entity_poly.type
_entity_poly.pdbx_seq_one_letter_code
_entity_poly.pdbx_strand_id
1 'polypeptide(L)'
;MLRLRIRFINNFRDIFFRIFFLISLLLNRLFKLPSELEKAPFNLFSGQLVLGKLLINGYFNSFSKPIRTSKASRNNNLVPKKLLEGLKPETFCWLYLISGINNQESRDYTKVFVNELGVFNRKFSYKIWCLETTAFRLCSVCLNIRFLELAKAFKNKSKMLSFIHFHVLYLSLCKTFVPKGLISLRMNSGIFFASLILGETISKRDILLGRIVKDLGFLMKKNGELIIDNPGELLEIFFLVNRLIRFSSTSDLSKGKKDLKLRSFQNQIAPILRGLRLGGGQLVRANNFGGEVILWDLDKELSDARLNDFSIRKQNMGFYRINSG
;
A
#
# COMPACT_ATOMS: atom_id res chain seq x y z
N MET A 1 -29.62 -22.16 -9.51
CA MET A 1 -30.00 -21.03 -8.63
C MET A 1 -28.81 -20.28 -8.02
N LEU A 2 -27.84 -20.94 -7.39
CA LEU A 2 -26.68 -20.27 -6.74
C LEU A 2 -25.88 -19.36 -7.70
N ARG A 3 -25.55 -19.84 -8.90
CA ARG A 3 -24.80 -19.07 -9.92
C ARG A 3 -25.54 -17.81 -10.40
N LEU A 4 -26.86 -17.84 -10.49
CA LEU A 4 -27.69 -16.68 -10.84
C LEU A 4 -27.70 -15.64 -9.72
N ARG A 5 -27.83 -16.07 -8.46
CA ARG A 5 -27.74 -15.18 -7.29
C ARG A 5 -26.38 -14.49 -7.19
N ILE A 6 -25.28 -15.23 -7.40
CA ILE A 6 -23.92 -14.65 -7.37
C ILE A 6 -23.73 -13.63 -8.50
N ARG A 7 -24.20 -13.91 -9.74
CA ARG A 7 -24.16 -12.94 -10.85
C ARG A 7 -24.99 -11.70 -10.55
N PHE A 8 -26.18 -11.86 -9.98
CA PHE A 8 -27.05 -10.72 -9.62
C PHE A 8 -26.38 -9.82 -8.55
N ILE A 9 -25.83 -10.41 -7.49
CA ILE A 9 -25.11 -9.68 -6.43
C ILE A 9 -23.88 -8.95 -7.00
N ASN A 10 -23.11 -9.59 -7.86
CA ASN A 10 -21.95 -8.97 -8.48
C ASN A 10 -22.32 -7.81 -9.41
N ASN A 11 -23.36 -7.96 -10.24
CA ASN A 11 -23.83 -6.89 -11.12
C ASN A 11 -24.37 -5.70 -10.30
N PHE A 12 -25.10 -5.96 -9.22
CA PHE A 12 -25.65 -4.94 -8.33
C PHE A 12 -24.52 -4.15 -7.66
N ARG A 13 -23.50 -4.85 -7.16
CA ARG A 13 -22.31 -4.25 -6.57
C ARG A 13 -21.56 -3.38 -7.56
N ASP A 14 -21.39 -3.83 -8.80
CA ASP A 14 -20.71 -3.08 -9.86
C ASP A 14 -21.45 -1.79 -10.22
N ILE A 15 -22.79 -1.81 -10.22
CA ILE A 15 -23.62 -0.63 -10.44
C ILE A 15 -23.40 0.40 -9.32
N PHE A 16 -23.41 -0.02 -8.05
CA PHE A 16 -23.15 0.87 -6.91
C PHE A 16 -21.78 1.51 -6.99
N PHE A 17 -20.73 0.73 -7.26
CA PHE A 17 -19.38 1.27 -7.38
C PHE A 17 -19.26 2.24 -8.55
N ARG A 18 -19.95 2.00 -9.65
CA ARG A 18 -20.00 2.93 -10.78
C ARG A 18 -20.70 4.25 -10.40
N ILE A 19 -21.81 4.18 -9.66
CA ILE A 19 -22.52 5.35 -9.15
C ILE A 19 -21.62 6.16 -8.21
N PHE A 20 -20.98 5.50 -7.24
CA PHE A 20 -20.07 6.17 -6.31
C PHE A 20 -18.87 6.79 -7.02
N PHE A 21 -18.36 6.15 -8.06
CA PHE A 21 -17.32 6.70 -8.90
C PHE A 21 -17.76 8.01 -9.58
N LEU A 22 -18.96 8.02 -10.17
CA LEU A 22 -19.52 9.23 -10.81
C LEU A 22 -19.78 10.35 -9.80
N ILE A 23 -20.37 10.02 -8.65
CA ILE A 23 -20.58 10.99 -7.56
C ILE A 23 -19.23 11.57 -7.12
N SER A 24 -18.21 10.73 -6.95
CA SER A 24 -16.87 11.20 -6.56
C SER A 24 -16.25 12.11 -7.59
N LEU A 25 -16.46 11.86 -8.89
CA LEU A 25 -16.01 12.75 -9.96
C LEU A 25 -16.68 14.12 -9.90
N LEU A 26 -17.99 14.15 -9.65
CA LEU A 26 -18.75 15.40 -9.51
C LEU A 26 -18.30 16.18 -8.28
N LEU A 27 -18.27 15.54 -7.12
CA LEU A 27 -17.84 16.18 -5.88
C LEU A 27 -16.41 16.69 -5.97
N ASN A 28 -15.48 15.95 -6.58
CA ASN A 28 -14.09 16.36 -6.73
C ASN A 28 -13.92 17.64 -7.58
N ARG A 29 -14.86 17.93 -8.48
CA ARG A 29 -14.88 19.19 -9.26
C ARG A 29 -15.36 20.39 -8.46
N LEU A 30 -16.22 20.15 -7.46
CA LEU A 30 -16.84 21.19 -6.64
C LEU A 30 -15.95 21.63 -5.48
N PHE A 31 -15.03 20.77 -5.04
CA PHE A 31 -14.19 21.08 -3.90
C PHE A 31 -12.98 21.94 -4.27
N LYS A 32 -12.77 23.00 -3.47
CA LYS A 32 -11.57 23.84 -3.54
C LYS A 32 -10.43 23.09 -2.87
N LEU A 33 -9.44 22.65 -3.66
CA LEU A 33 -8.27 21.94 -3.15
C LEU A 33 -7.27 22.93 -2.56
N PRO A 34 -6.47 22.50 -1.55
CA PRO A 34 -5.40 23.33 -1.01
C PRO A 34 -4.38 23.66 -2.10
N SER A 35 -3.84 24.85 -2.08
CA SER A 35 -2.81 25.30 -3.03
C SER A 35 -1.45 24.67 -2.78
N GLU A 36 -1.18 24.25 -1.53
CA GLU A 36 0.10 23.72 -1.08
C GLU A 36 -0.01 22.34 -0.42
N LEU A 37 1.08 21.58 -0.49
CA LEU A 37 1.26 20.32 0.22
C LEU A 37 1.70 20.64 1.65
N GLU A 38 0.79 20.62 2.62
CA GLU A 38 1.13 21.05 3.98
C GLU A 38 2.21 20.20 4.62
N LYS A 39 1.94 18.94 4.86
CA LYS A 39 2.89 18.03 5.55
C LYS A 39 3.02 16.73 4.77
N ALA A 40 3.55 16.84 3.53
CA ALA A 40 3.73 15.62 2.75
C ALA A 40 4.66 14.67 3.49
N PRO A 41 4.29 13.40 3.61
CA PRO A 41 5.17 12.38 4.16
C PRO A 41 6.50 12.41 3.40
N PHE A 42 7.61 12.47 4.13
CA PHE A 42 8.93 12.36 3.52
C PHE A 42 9.11 10.95 2.97
N ASN A 43 9.88 10.82 1.88
CA ASN A 43 10.24 9.52 1.31
C ASN A 43 10.98 8.69 2.35
N LEU A 44 10.30 7.68 2.87
CA LEU A 44 10.79 6.81 3.92
C LEU A 44 10.85 5.37 3.40
N PHE A 45 11.42 5.20 2.19
CA PHE A 45 11.27 3.94 1.50
C PHE A 45 12.41 2.99 1.73
N SER A 46 12.00 1.80 2.11
CA SER A 46 12.76 0.58 2.16
C SER A 46 12.33 -0.37 1.04
N GLY A 47 12.20 0.15 -0.18
CA GLY A 47 11.93 -0.71 -1.33
C GLY A 47 13.13 -1.58 -1.66
N GLN A 48 12.89 -2.76 -2.22
CA GLN A 48 13.95 -3.64 -2.68
C GLN A 48 14.62 -3.04 -3.93
N LEU A 49 15.79 -2.41 -3.75
CA LEU A 49 16.52 -1.70 -4.80
C LEU A 49 16.80 -2.58 -6.03
N VAL A 50 17.09 -3.86 -5.82
CA VAL A 50 17.34 -4.82 -6.90
C VAL A 50 16.10 -4.97 -7.79
N LEU A 51 14.92 -5.16 -7.18
CA LEU A 51 13.65 -5.27 -7.92
C LEU A 51 13.31 -3.96 -8.63
N GLY A 52 13.59 -2.82 -8.01
CA GLY A 52 13.39 -1.52 -8.63
C GLY A 52 14.25 -1.32 -9.88
N LYS A 53 15.53 -1.67 -9.84
CA LYS A 53 16.43 -1.64 -11.01
C LYS A 53 15.94 -2.56 -12.13
N LEU A 54 15.49 -3.76 -11.79
CA LEU A 54 14.92 -4.69 -12.76
C LEU A 54 13.67 -4.11 -13.44
N LEU A 55 12.82 -3.46 -12.66
CA LEU A 55 11.62 -2.82 -13.17
C LEU A 55 11.94 -1.71 -14.17
N ILE A 56 12.89 -0.83 -13.88
CA ILE A 56 13.33 0.24 -14.77
C ILE A 56 13.92 -0.32 -16.06
N ASN A 57 14.66 -1.42 -15.96
CA ASN A 57 15.27 -2.08 -17.13
C ASN A 57 14.26 -2.85 -18.01
N GLY A 58 12.97 -2.65 -17.82
CA GLY A 58 11.93 -3.19 -18.71
C GLY A 58 11.48 -4.63 -18.42
N TYR A 59 11.84 -5.18 -17.27
CA TYR A 59 11.41 -6.52 -16.86
C TYR A 59 9.95 -6.59 -16.34
N PHE A 60 9.16 -5.57 -16.62
CA PHE A 60 7.75 -5.50 -16.26
C PHE A 60 6.87 -6.03 -17.38
N ASN A 61 6.54 -7.30 -17.34
CA ASN A 61 5.76 -7.98 -18.37
C ASN A 61 4.36 -8.39 -17.89
N SER A 62 3.63 -7.55 -17.18
CA SER A 62 2.30 -7.94 -16.71
C SER A 62 1.12 -7.26 -17.41
N PHE A 63 1.35 -6.57 -18.51
CA PHE A 63 0.28 -6.01 -19.33
C PHE A 63 0.17 -6.72 -20.67
N SER A 64 -1.07 -6.82 -21.14
CA SER A 64 -1.42 -7.32 -22.46
C SER A 64 -0.84 -6.50 -23.63
N LYS A 65 -0.08 -5.45 -23.34
CA LYS A 65 0.80 -4.73 -24.28
C LYS A 65 2.08 -4.37 -23.56
N PRO A 66 3.25 -4.76 -24.08
CA PRO A 66 4.52 -4.33 -23.51
C PRO A 66 4.62 -2.82 -23.59
N ILE A 67 4.78 -2.15 -22.46
CA ILE A 67 5.19 -0.76 -22.44
C ILE A 67 6.63 -0.76 -22.91
N ARG A 68 6.85 -0.50 -24.19
CA ARG A 68 8.17 -0.33 -24.76
C ARG A 68 8.74 0.99 -24.27
N THR A 69 9.49 0.96 -23.18
CA THR A 69 10.45 2.02 -22.94
C THR A 69 11.53 1.89 -24.03
N SER A 70 11.79 2.94 -24.77
CA SER A 70 12.63 2.99 -25.97
C SER A 70 14.11 2.61 -25.78
N LYS A 71 14.50 2.06 -24.63
CA LYS A 71 15.87 1.68 -24.27
C LYS A 71 15.99 0.34 -23.54
N ALA A 72 15.07 -0.60 -23.74
CA ALA A 72 15.25 -1.94 -23.18
C ALA A 72 16.46 -2.62 -23.86
N SER A 73 17.56 -2.63 -23.17
CA SER A 73 18.79 -3.35 -23.54
C SER A 73 18.49 -4.84 -23.77
N ARG A 74 19.11 -5.39 -24.82
CA ARG A 74 18.91 -6.74 -25.39
C ARG A 74 19.36 -7.95 -24.54
N ASN A 75 19.61 -7.83 -23.26
CA ASN A 75 20.05 -8.95 -22.43
C ASN A 75 18.90 -9.56 -21.62
N ASN A 76 18.12 -10.40 -22.29
CA ASN A 76 16.84 -10.96 -21.85
C ASN A 76 16.89 -12.20 -20.92
N ASN A 77 18.02 -12.58 -20.30
CA ASN A 77 18.14 -13.97 -19.81
C ASN A 77 18.22 -14.19 -18.30
N LEU A 78 18.04 -13.21 -17.42
CA LEU A 78 18.42 -13.40 -16.02
C LEU A 78 17.32 -13.18 -14.95
N VAL A 79 16.07 -12.92 -15.30
CA VAL A 79 15.03 -12.73 -14.27
C VAL A 79 13.83 -13.62 -14.52
N PRO A 80 13.40 -14.42 -13.54
CA PRO A 80 12.19 -15.23 -13.68
C PRO A 80 10.97 -14.31 -13.92
N LYS A 81 10.32 -14.43 -15.08
CA LYS A 81 9.06 -13.73 -15.42
C LYS A 81 8.03 -13.80 -14.29
N LYS A 82 8.02 -14.90 -13.53
CA LYS A 82 7.13 -15.10 -12.37
C LYS A 82 7.32 -14.11 -11.22
N LEU A 83 8.48 -13.48 -11.08
CA LEU A 83 8.75 -12.61 -9.93
C LEU A 83 7.97 -11.28 -9.99
N LEU A 84 7.66 -10.81 -11.19
CA LEU A 84 6.94 -9.54 -11.43
C LEU A 84 5.47 -9.74 -11.84
N GLU A 85 5.05 -10.98 -12.08
CA GLU A 85 3.66 -11.30 -12.44
C GLU A 85 2.64 -10.96 -11.34
N GLY A 86 3.09 -10.90 -10.07
CA GLY A 86 2.26 -10.52 -8.92
C GLY A 86 2.06 -9.02 -8.72
N LEU A 87 2.85 -8.16 -9.38
CA LEU A 87 2.67 -6.71 -9.27
C LEU A 87 1.46 -6.25 -10.09
N LYS A 88 0.45 -5.72 -9.42
CA LYS A 88 -0.72 -5.10 -10.05
C LYS A 88 -0.41 -3.61 -10.30
N PRO A 89 -0.09 -3.16 -11.52
CA PRO A 89 0.35 -1.80 -11.80
C PRO A 89 -0.67 -0.75 -11.42
N GLU A 90 -1.94 -1.09 -11.52
CA GLU A 90 -3.07 -0.26 -11.13
C GLU A 90 -3.10 0.07 -9.62
N THR A 91 -2.34 -0.66 -8.79
CA THR A 91 -2.18 -0.38 -7.35
C THR A 91 -1.12 0.66 -7.05
N PHE A 92 -0.28 1.01 -8.03
CA PHE A 92 0.92 1.84 -7.85
C PHE A 92 1.94 1.27 -6.85
N CYS A 93 1.85 -0.03 -6.53
CA CYS A 93 2.78 -0.69 -5.59
C CYS A 93 4.23 -0.66 -6.08
N TRP A 94 4.46 -0.59 -7.38
CA TRP A 94 5.77 -0.45 -8.00
C TRP A 94 6.50 0.85 -7.59
N LEU A 95 5.79 1.87 -7.12
CA LEU A 95 6.39 3.08 -6.56
C LEU A 95 7.31 2.79 -5.39
N TYR A 96 6.97 1.80 -4.55
CA TYR A 96 7.83 1.41 -3.43
C TYR A 96 9.19 0.89 -3.88
N LEU A 97 9.25 0.25 -5.05
CA LEU A 97 10.50 -0.28 -5.60
C LEU A 97 11.35 0.82 -6.25
N ILE A 98 10.71 1.68 -7.03
CA ILE A 98 11.40 2.70 -7.85
C ILE A 98 11.82 3.92 -7.03
N SER A 99 11.01 4.35 -6.08
CA SER A 99 11.30 5.53 -5.26
C SER A 99 12.57 5.39 -4.43
N GLY A 100 12.95 4.16 -4.05
CA GLY A 100 14.20 3.88 -3.35
C GLY A 100 15.44 4.15 -4.19
N ILE A 101 15.36 4.08 -5.52
CA ILE A 101 16.48 4.36 -6.45
C ILE A 101 16.70 5.85 -6.58
N ASN A 102 15.63 6.62 -6.71
CA ASN A 102 15.57 8.09 -6.76
C ASN A 102 16.61 8.77 -7.68
N ASN A 103 16.98 8.14 -8.80
CA ASN A 103 17.81 8.73 -9.84
C ASN A 103 16.96 9.33 -10.98
N GLN A 104 17.59 9.96 -11.96
CA GLN A 104 16.87 10.58 -13.09
C GLN A 104 16.09 9.54 -13.91
N GLU A 105 16.68 8.38 -14.17
CA GLU A 105 16.04 7.30 -14.92
C GLU A 105 14.76 6.79 -14.23
N SER A 106 14.80 6.63 -12.89
CA SER A 106 13.62 6.23 -12.10
C SER A 106 12.51 7.28 -12.13
N ARG A 107 12.86 8.56 -12.18
CA ARG A 107 11.91 9.67 -12.30
C ARG A 107 11.26 9.72 -13.69
N ASP A 108 12.04 9.57 -14.74
CA ASP A 108 11.56 9.57 -16.13
C ASP A 108 10.63 8.36 -16.38
N TYR A 109 11.03 7.18 -15.89
CA TYR A 109 10.19 5.98 -15.91
C TYR A 109 8.85 6.23 -15.21
N THR A 110 8.88 6.78 -14.00
CA THR A 110 7.68 7.09 -13.21
C THR A 110 6.75 8.05 -13.93
N LYS A 111 7.29 9.10 -14.54
CA LYS A 111 6.52 10.09 -15.30
C LYS A 111 5.77 9.45 -16.47
N VAL A 112 6.46 8.62 -17.27
CA VAL A 112 5.85 7.91 -18.40
C VAL A 112 4.76 6.97 -17.89
N PHE A 113 5.06 6.16 -16.86
CA PHE A 113 4.17 5.13 -16.37
C PHE A 113 2.90 5.69 -15.71
N VAL A 114 3.00 6.76 -14.92
CA VAL A 114 1.83 7.44 -14.34
C VAL A 114 0.95 8.05 -15.42
N ASN A 115 1.54 8.63 -16.47
CA ASN A 115 0.77 9.19 -17.59
C ASN A 115 0.00 8.13 -18.34
N GLU A 116 0.59 6.96 -18.59
CA GLU A 116 -0.07 5.84 -19.24
C GLU A 116 -1.19 5.25 -18.37
N LEU A 117 -0.95 5.03 -17.08
CA LEU A 117 -1.98 4.61 -16.15
C LEU A 117 -3.09 5.66 -15.98
N GLY A 118 -2.78 6.95 -16.11
CA GLY A 118 -3.75 8.04 -16.06
C GLY A 118 -4.85 7.91 -17.12
N VAL A 119 -4.57 7.29 -18.26
CA VAL A 119 -5.57 6.97 -19.29
C VAL A 119 -6.55 5.90 -18.81
N PHE A 120 -6.08 4.89 -18.08
CA PHE A 120 -6.93 3.84 -17.50
C PHE A 120 -7.87 4.37 -16.40
N ASN A 121 -7.46 5.39 -15.67
CA ASN A 121 -8.23 5.96 -14.56
C ASN A 121 -9.42 6.82 -14.98
N ARG A 122 -9.56 7.13 -16.27
CA ARG A 122 -10.66 7.95 -16.80
C ARG A 122 -11.97 7.18 -17.03
N LYS A 123 -11.90 5.85 -17.15
CA LYS A 123 -13.08 4.98 -17.33
C LYS A 123 -13.23 4.09 -16.10
N PHE A 124 -14.46 3.96 -15.64
CA PHE A 124 -14.76 2.98 -14.61
C PHE A 124 -14.54 1.57 -15.14
N SER A 125 -13.70 0.81 -14.45
CA SER A 125 -13.54 -0.63 -14.61
C SER A 125 -13.45 -1.24 -13.23
N TYR A 126 -14.26 -2.24 -12.93
CA TYR A 126 -14.25 -2.89 -11.62
C TYR A 126 -12.85 -3.42 -11.25
N LYS A 127 -12.10 -3.96 -12.20
CA LYS A 127 -10.73 -4.44 -11.99
C LYS A 127 -9.80 -3.34 -11.46
N ILE A 128 -9.97 -2.11 -11.95
CA ILE A 128 -9.14 -0.96 -11.59
C ILE A 128 -9.66 -0.26 -10.33
N TRP A 129 -10.98 -0.26 -10.13
CA TRP A 129 -11.67 0.50 -9.08
C TRP A 129 -12.25 -0.38 -7.98
N CYS A 130 -11.85 -1.67 -7.89
CA CYS A 130 -12.18 -2.47 -6.71
C CYS A 130 -11.54 -1.85 -5.46
N LEU A 131 -12.19 -2.05 -4.31
CA LEU A 131 -11.81 -1.40 -3.06
C LEU A 131 -10.37 -1.68 -2.66
N GLU A 132 -9.94 -2.92 -2.79
CA GLU A 132 -8.58 -3.35 -2.46
C GLU A 132 -7.53 -2.62 -3.30
N THR A 133 -7.67 -2.64 -4.64
CA THR A 133 -6.76 -1.95 -5.56
C THR A 133 -6.74 -0.45 -5.32
N THR A 134 -7.91 0.16 -5.09
CA THR A 134 -8.03 1.60 -4.87
C THR A 134 -7.43 2.02 -3.53
N ALA A 135 -7.65 1.25 -2.46
CA ALA A 135 -7.07 1.52 -1.15
C ALA A 135 -5.55 1.39 -1.17
N PHE A 136 -5.03 0.33 -1.80
CA PHE A 136 -3.58 0.14 -1.96
C PHE A 136 -2.96 1.28 -2.78
N ARG A 137 -3.60 1.67 -3.88
CA ARG A 137 -3.18 2.80 -4.73
C ARG A 137 -3.08 4.10 -3.95
N LEU A 138 -4.10 4.41 -3.14
CA LEU A 138 -4.09 5.62 -2.31
C LEU A 138 -2.91 5.60 -1.32
N CYS A 139 -2.67 4.49 -0.62
CA CYS A 139 -1.50 4.33 0.24
C CYS A 139 -0.19 4.54 -0.53
N SER A 140 -0.04 3.86 -1.68
CA SER A 140 1.18 3.93 -2.50
C SER A 140 1.47 5.35 -2.97
N VAL A 141 0.46 6.06 -3.47
CA VAL A 141 0.60 7.44 -3.96
C VAL A 141 0.91 8.39 -2.81
N CYS A 142 0.17 8.32 -1.70
CA CYS A 142 0.38 9.22 -0.57
C CYS A 142 1.76 9.07 0.06
N LEU A 143 2.21 7.83 0.25
CA LEU A 143 3.52 7.55 0.83
C LEU A 143 4.68 7.91 -0.12
N ASN A 144 4.46 7.96 -1.44
CA ASN A 144 5.46 8.32 -2.45
C ASN A 144 5.29 9.73 -3.03
N ILE A 145 4.50 10.58 -2.38
CA ILE A 145 4.09 11.86 -2.97
C ILE A 145 5.28 12.78 -3.33
N ARG A 146 6.31 12.81 -2.50
CA ARG A 146 7.52 13.61 -2.77
C ARG A 146 8.30 13.10 -3.98
N PHE A 147 8.39 11.79 -4.12
CA PHE A 147 9.02 11.20 -5.30
C PHE A 147 8.21 11.49 -6.58
N LEU A 148 6.88 11.40 -6.52
CA LEU A 148 5.99 11.74 -7.62
C LEU A 148 6.09 13.23 -8.00
N GLU A 149 6.27 14.12 -7.03
CA GLU A 149 6.51 15.54 -7.24
C GLU A 149 7.86 15.78 -7.94
N LEU A 150 8.95 15.16 -7.45
CA LEU A 150 10.28 15.24 -8.05
C LEU A 150 10.32 14.65 -9.47
N ALA A 151 9.61 13.56 -9.70
CA ALA A 151 9.47 12.94 -11.01
C ALA A 151 8.60 13.74 -11.98
N LYS A 152 7.93 14.81 -11.51
CA LYS A 152 6.93 15.56 -12.30
C LYS A 152 5.91 14.62 -12.96
N ALA A 153 5.49 13.59 -12.19
CA ALA A 153 4.63 12.51 -12.67
C ALA A 153 3.22 12.99 -13.03
N PHE A 154 2.77 14.07 -12.43
CA PHE A 154 1.51 14.76 -12.76
C PHE A 154 1.81 16.09 -13.46
N LYS A 155 0.90 16.52 -14.34
CA LYS A 155 1.03 17.79 -15.08
C LYS A 155 1.31 18.98 -14.17
N ASN A 156 0.67 19.00 -13.01
CA ASN A 156 0.90 20.00 -11.96
C ASN A 156 0.43 19.45 -10.60
N LYS A 157 0.76 20.16 -9.53
CA LYS A 157 0.43 19.82 -8.15
C LYS A 157 -1.07 19.72 -7.90
N SER A 158 -1.87 20.62 -8.48
CA SER A 158 -3.31 20.59 -8.37
C SER A 158 -3.93 19.31 -8.93
N LYS A 159 -3.40 18.77 -10.05
CA LYS A 159 -3.83 17.49 -10.60
C LYS A 159 -3.49 16.31 -9.69
N MET A 160 -2.33 16.36 -9.04
CA MET A 160 -1.94 15.33 -8.06
C MET A 160 -2.85 15.37 -6.83
N LEU A 161 -3.11 16.54 -6.28
CA LEU A 161 -4.03 16.70 -5.14
C LEU A 161 -5.47 16.31 -5.51
N SER A 162 -5.94 16.68 -6.70
CA SER A 162 -7.23 16.27 -7.22
C SER A 162 -7.35 14.75 -7.36
N PHE A 163 -6.29 14.09 -7.78
CA PHE A 163 -6.22 12.64 -7.86
C PHE A 163 -6.36 11.98 -6.47
N ILE A 164 -5.61 12.46 -5.48
CA ILE A 164 -5.68 11.97 -4.10
C ILE A 164 -7.07 12.21 -3.51
N HIS A 165 -7.59 13.42 -3.62
CA HIS A 165 -8.90 13.79 -3.10
C HIS A 165 -10.03 12.95 -3.70
N PHE A 166 -9.98 12.72 -5.01
CA PHE A 166 -10.94 11.83 -5.69
C PHE A 166 -10.95 10.42 -5.08
N HIS A 167 -9.76 9.83 -4.80
CA HIS A 167 -9.67 8.51 -4.17
C HIS A 167 -10.23 8.51 -2.76
N VAL A 168 -9.99 9.58 -1.98
CA VAL A 168 -10.56 9.73 -0.64
C VAL A 168 -12.08 9.77 -0.69
N LEU A 169 -12.68 10.56 -1.60
CA LEU A 169 -14.12 10.63 -1.78
C LEU A 169 -14.71 9.27 -2.15
N TYR A 170 -14.13 8.61 -3.17
CA TYR A 170 -14.61 7.32 -3.63
C TYR A 170 -14.57 6.25 -2.53
N LEU A 171 -13.44 6.11 -1.83
CA LEU A 171 -13.31 5.14 -0.74
C LEU A 171 -14.21 5.48 0.44
N SER A 172 -14.44 6.75 0.73
CA SER A 172 -15.34 7.20 1.80
C SER A 172 -16.80 6.85 1.51
N LEU A 173 -17.24 6.97 0.26
CA LEU A 173 -18.58 6.56 -0.18
C LEU A 173 -18.74 5.03 -0.15
N CYS A 174 -17.69 4.31 -0.51
CA CYS A 174 -17.71 2.84 -0.52
C CYS A 174 -17.54 2.20 0.86
N LYS A 175 -17.33 2.97 1.91
CA LYS A 175 -16.93 2.48 3.24
C LYS A 175 -17.84 1.41 3.82
N THR A 176 -19.14 1.50 3.60
CA THR A 176 -20.14 0.53 4.11
C THR A 176 -20.00 -0.85 3.48
N PHE A 177 -19.35 -0.94 2.32
CA PHE A 177 -19.13 -2.19 1.58
C PHE A 177 -17.75 -2.81 1.83
N VAL A 178 -16.92 -2.17 2.65
CA VAL A 178 -15.56 -2.65 2.93
C VAL A 178 -15.61 -3.71 4.02
N PRO A 179 -15.10 -4.92 3.76
CA PRO A 179 -14.97 -5.93 4.80
C PRO A 179 -13.96 -5.46 5.86
N LYS A 180 -14.25 -5.79 7.12
CA LYS A 180 -13.33 -5.52 8.22
C LYS A 180 -12.05 -6.36 8.06
N GLY A 181 -10.92 -5.83 8.52
CA GLY A 181 -9.63 -6.50 8.39
C GLY A 181 -8.66 -5.73 7.49
N LEU A 182 -7.86 -6.44 6.71
CA LEU A 182 -6.75 -5.84 5.94
C LEU A 182 -7.21 -4.79 4.92
N ILE A 183 -8.32 -5.01 4.19
CA ILE A 183 -8.83 -4.04 3.21
C ILE A 183 -9.28 -2.75 3.90
N SER A 184 -10.01 -2.85 5.02
CA SER A 184 -10.41 -1.70 5.84
C SER A 184 -9.19 -0.97 6.40
N LEU A 185 -8.18 -1.70 6.88
CA LEU A 185 -6.92 -1.15 7.36
C LEU A 185 -6.19 -0.36 6.26
N ARG A 186 -6.03 -0.94 5.06
CA ARG A 186 -5.42 -0.27 3.89
C ARG A 186 -6.19 1.01 3.56
N MET A 187 -7.51 0.94 3.50
CA MET A 187 -8.37 2.08 3.18
C MET A 187 -8.23 3.20 4.20
N ASN A 188 -8.38 2.90 5.49
CA ASN A 188 -8.29 3.90 6.54
C ASN A 188 -6.88 4.49 6.67
N SER A 189 -5.83 3.68 6.46
CA SER A 189 -4.44 4.15 6.41
C SER A 189 -4.20 5.08 5.21
N GLY A 190 -4.69 4.72 4.02
CA GLY A 190 -4.60 5.56 2.83
C GLY A 190 -5.31 6.91 3.00
N ILE A 191 -6.52 6.90 3.57
CA ILE A 191 -7.28 8.13 3.88
C ILE A 191 -6.54 8.95 4.95
N PHE A 192 -5.93 8.31 5.96
CA PHE A 192 -5.12 9.00 6.96
C PHE A 192 -3.90 9.69 6.33
N PHE A 193 -3.12 9.01 5.50
CA PHE A 193 -1.99 9.62 4.80
C PHE A 193 -2.43 10.75 3.86
N ALA A 194 -3.56 10.56 3.16
CA ALA A 194 -4.15 11.60 2.33
C ALA A 194 -4.57 12.82 3.15
N SER A 195 -5.10 12.63 4.36
CA SER A 195 -5.51 13.71 5.24
C SER A 195 -4.35 14.61 5.69
N LEU A 196 -3.13 14.05 5.79
CA LEU A 196 -1.91 14.82 6.07
C LEU A 196 -1.53 15.72 4.88
N ILE A 197 -1.71 15.20 3.65
CA ILE A 197 -1.37 15.89 2.41
C ILE A 197 -2.38 16.98 2.09
N LEU A 198 -3.66 16.71 2.35
CA LEU A 198 -4.78 17.62 2.04
C LEU A 198 -5.03 18.65 3.15
N GLY A 199 -4.20 18.69 4.20
CA GLY A 199 -4.34 19.67 5.27
C GLY A 199 -5.58 19.49 6.15
N GLU A 200 -6.09 18.27 6.30
CA GLU A 200 -7.26 18.00 7.11
C GLU A 200 -7.00 18.25 8.61
N THR A 201 -8.08 18.54 9.37
CA THR A 201 -7.99 18.88 10.78
C THR A 201 -7.44 17.74 11.64
N ILE A 202 -6.81 18.08 12.77
CA ILE A 202 -6.27 17.11 13.74
C ILE A 202 -7.39 16.19 14.25
N SER A 203 -8.58 16.73 14.51
CA SER A 203 -9.74 15.94 14.96
C SER A 203 -10.11 14.85 13.96
N LYS A 204 -10.14 15.16 12.66
CA LYS A 204 -10.44 14.18 11.60
C LYS A 204 -9.39 13.08 11.52
N ARG A 205 -8.11 13.46 11.62
CA ARG A 205 -6.98 12.52 11.67
C ARG A 205 -7.06 11.60 12.89
N ASP A 206 -7.43 12.14 14.04
CA ASP A 206 -7.58 11.38 15.27
C ASP A 206 -8.72 10.34 15.17
N ILE A 207 -9.85 10.70 14.57
CA ILE A 207 -10.94 9.76 14.27
C ILE A 207 -10.46 8.64 13.35
N LEU A 208 -9.70 8.97 12.29
CA LEU A 208 -9.15 7.98 11.37
C LEU A 208 -8.20 7.02 12.07
N LEU A 209 -7.30 7.54 12.91
CA LEU A 209 -6.39 6.72 13.70
C LEU A 209 -7.14 5.76 14.64
N GLY A 210 -8.25 6.22 15.25
CA GLY A 210 -9.12 5.37 16.05
C GLY A 210 -9.76 4.22 15.25
N ARG A 211 -10.12 4.46 13.98
CA ARG A 211 -10.63 3.42 13.08
C ARG A 211 -9.54 2.42 12.72
N ILE A 212 -8.33 2.88 12.41
CA ILE A 212 -7.18 2.04 12.11
C ILE A 212 -6.86 1.11 13.28
N VAL A 213 -6.81 1.64 14.50
CA VAL A 213 -6.60 0.82 15.71
C VAL A 213 -7.70 -0.22 15.89
N LYS A 214 -8.95 0.12 15.55
CA LYS A 214 -10.06 -0.83 15.56
C LYS A 214 -9.91 -1.90 14.48
N ASP A 215 -9.49 -1.53 13.27
CA ASP A 215 -9.25 -2.49 12.18
C ASP A 215 -8.12 -3.47 12.54
N LEU A 216 -7.02 -2.98 13.15
CA LEU A 216 -5.97 -3.85 13.67
C LEU A 216 -6.52 -4.83 14.72
N GLY A 217 -7.42 -4.37 15.60
CA GLY A 217 -8.08 -5.25 16.58
C GLY A 217 -8.89 -6.39 15.95
N PHE A 218 -9.43 -6.21 14.74
CA PHE A 218 -10.10 -7.30 14.01
C PHE A 218 -9.14 -8.34 13.40
N LEU A 219 -7.86 -8.01 13.31
CA LEU A 219 -6.82 -8.93 12.82
C LEU A 219 -6.24 -9.80 13.94
N MET A 220 -6.75 -9.65 15.16
CA MET A 220 -6.35 -10.43 16.33
C MET A 220 -7.53 -11.17 16.94
N LYS A 221 -7.30 -12.39 17.37
CA LYS A 221 -8.23 -13.14 18.22
C LYS A 221 -8.27 -12.58 19.63
N LYS A 222 -9.28 -12.96 20.42
CA LYS A 222 -9.40 -12.55 21.84
C LYS A 222 -8.22 -12.98 22.71
N ASN A 223 -7.54 -14.08 22.35
CA ASN A 223 -6.37 -14.59 23.03
C ASN A 223 -5.05 -13.93 22.60
N GLY A 224 -5.10 -12.90 21.73
CA GLY A 224 -3.93 -12.19 21.23
C GLY A 224 -3.25 -12.85 20.02
N GLU A 225 -3.76 -13.96 19.52
CA GLU A 225 -3.26 -14.58 18.28
C GLU A 225 -3.68 -13.77 17.05
N LEU A 226 -2.77 -13.70 16.06
CA LEU A 226 -3.10 -13.11 14.76
C LEU A 226 -3.99 -14.05 13.94
N ILE A 227 -4.98 -13.48 13.26
CA ILE A 227 -5.85 -14.21 12.32
C ILE A 227 -5.17 -14.38 10.96
N ILE A 228 -4.06 -13.65 10.73
CA ILE A 228 -3.35 -13.60 9.46
C ILE A 228 -2.38 -14.78 9.41
N ASP A 229 -2.49 -15.57 8.38
CA ASP A 229 -1.63 -16.73 8.12
C ASP A 229 -0.67 -16.50 6.92
N ASN A 230 -0.79 -15.37 6.23
CA ASN A 230 0.08 -14.99 5.12
C ASN A 230 1.23 -14.07 5.61
N PRO A 231 2.49 -14.52 5.54
CA PRO A 231 3.64 -13.72 5.97
C PRO A 231 3.79 -12.38 5.22
N GLY A 232 3.40 -12.31 3.95
CA GLY A 232 3.46 -11.08 3.16
C GLY A 232 2.44 -10.04 3.60
N GLU A 233 1.22 -10.47 3.92
CA GLU A 233 0.20 -9.58 4.50
C GLU A 233 0.63 -9.08 5.88
N LEU A 234 1.26 -9.96 6.68
CA LEU A 234 1.79 -9.58 7.99
C LEU A 234 2.89 -8.51 7.88
N LEU A 235 3.80 -8.66 6.89
CA LEU A 235 4.83 -7.66 6.63
C LEU A 235 4.22 -6.34 6.14
N GLU A 236 3.19 -6.40 5.30
CA GLU A 236 2.45 -5.19 4.88
C GLU A 236 1.83 -4.47 6.07
N ILE A 237 1.17 -5.19 6.97
CA ILE A 237 0.58 -4.60 8.17
C ILE A 237 1.67 -3.96 9.03
N PHE A 238 2.79 -4.64 9.23
CA PHE A 238 3.92 -4.12 9.98
C PHE A 238 4.47 -2.82 9.34
N PHE A 239 4.62 -2.81 8.02
CA PHE A 239 4.98 -1.62 7.25
C PHE A 239 4.00 -0.46 7.47
N LEU A 240 2.69 -0.71 7.33
CA LEU A 240 1.67 0.33 7.55
C LEU A 240 1.70 0.86 8.99
N VAL A 241 1.82 -0.01 9.99
CA VAL A 241 1.90 0.38 11.40
C VAL A 241 3.15 1.24 11.65
N ASN A 242 4.32 0.87 11.11
CA ASN A 242 5.54 1.66 11.21
C ASN A 242 5.34 3.09 10.67
N ARG A 243 4.70 3.21 9.50
CA ARG A 243 4.42 4.54 8.89
C ARG A 243 3.41 5.33 9.72
N LEU A 244 2.37 4.69 10.22
CA LEU A 244 1.37 5.34 11.09
C LEU A 244 2.00 5.87 12.38
N ILE A 245 2.84 5.09 13.08
CA ILE A 245 3.57 5.51 14.28
C ILE A 245 4.45 6.71 13.95
N ARG A 246 5.21 6.64 12.85
CA ARG A 246 6.11 7.73 12.46
C ARG A 246 5.37 9.02 12.15
N PHE A 247 4.24 8.96 11.47
CA PHE A 247 3.44 10.14 11.14
C PHE A 247 2.58 10.64 12.30
N SER A 248 2.14 9.76 13.19
CA SER A 248 1.47 10.20 14.42
C SER A 248 2.44 10.92 15.34
N SER A 249 3.72 10.49 15.40
CA SER A 249 4.73 11.12 16.24
C SER A 249 5.19 12.51 15.77
N THR A 250 5.10 12.81 14.46
CA THR A 250 5.44 14.12 13.89
C THR A 250 4.27 15.10 13.87
N SER A 251 3.06 14.64 14.12
CA SER A 251 1.86 15.44 14.28
C SER A 251 1.51 15.53 15.77
N ASP A 252 0.85 16.62 16.21
CA ASP A 252 0.42 16.82 17.61
C ASP A 252 -0.53 15.72 18.15
N LEU A 253 -0.74 14.66 17.38
CA LEU A 253 -1.46 13.42 17.75
C LEU A 253 -0.64 12.47 18.64
N SER A 254 0.63 12.76 18.91
CA SER A 254 1.68 11.79 19.27
C SER A 254 1.69 11.27 20.71
N LYS A 255 0.80 11.66 21.60
CA LYS A 255 0.91 11.27 23.03
C LYS A 255 -0.31 10.54 23.59
N GLY A 256 -1.17 9.99 22.74
CA GLY A 256 -2.42 9.39 23.17
C GLY A 256 -2.43 7.87 23.21
N LYS A 257 -3.48 7.32 23.86
CA LYS A 257 -3.80 5.87 23.94
C LYS A 257 -3.69 5.10 22.60
N LYS A 258 -3.85 5.80 21.46
CA LYS A 258 -3.84 5.21 20.11
C LYS A 258 -2.43 4.90 19.65
N ASP A 259 -1.46 5.77 19.92
CA ASP A 259 -0.04 5.53 19.62
C ASP A 259 0.49 4.33 20.42
N LEU A 260 0.15 4.23 21.71
CA LEU A 260 0.50 3.08 22.54
C LEU A 260 -0.07 1.76 21.97
N LYS A 261 -1.30 1.78 21.45
CA LYS A 261 -1.89 0.60 20.79
C LYS A 261 -1.15 0.24 19.50
N LEU A 262 -0.80 1.21 18.66
CA LEU A 262 -0.01 0.94 17.44
C LEU A 262 1.34 0.31 17.79
N ARG A 263 2.04 0.83 18.81
CA ARG A 263 3.31 0.26 19.28
C ARG A 263 3.13 -1.13 19.87
N SER A 264 2.03 -1.39 20.58
CA SER A 264 1.70 -2.72 21.06
C SER A 264 1.56 -3.73 19.91
N PHE A 265 0.84 -3.36 18.83
CA PHE A 265 0.74 -4.19 17.62
C PHE A 265 2.11 -4.40 16.97
N GLN A 266 2.89 -3.34 16.82
CA GLN A 266 4.24 -3.41 16.26
C GLN A 266 5.10 -4.41 17.04
N ASN A 267 5.09 -4.34 18.38
CA ASN A 267 5.85 -5.24 19.26
C ASN A 267 5.36 -6.69 19.22
N GLN A 268 4.09 -6.93 18.90
CA GLN A 268 3.55 -8.28 18.75
C GLN A 268 3.89 -8.90 17.39
N ILE A 269 3.89 -8.10 16.31
CA ILE A 269 4.16 -8.58 14.95
C ILE A 269 5.65 -8.80 14.70
N ALA A 270 6.52 -7.94 15.19
CA ALA A 270 7.95 -7.99 14.92
C ALA A 270 8.62 -9.33 15.29
N PRO A 271 8.37 -9.97 16.46
CA PRO A 271 8.93 -11.27 16.78
C PRO A 271 8.49 -12.38 15.81
N ILE A 272 7.24 -12.32 15.33
CA ILE A 272 6.71 -13.29 14.37
C ILE A 272 7.44 -13.16 13.05
N LEU A 273 7.57 -11.93 12.54
CA LEU A 273 8.28 -11.66 11.28
C LEU A 273 9.75 -12.07 11.35
N ARG A 274 10.43 -11.82 12.48
CA ARG A 274 11.80 -12.29 12.69
C ARG A 274 11.92 -13.80 12.63
N GLY A 275 10.97 -14.51 13.23
CA GLY A 275 10.95 -15.97 13.16
C GLY A 275 10.67 -16.54 11.78
N LEU A 276 9.93 -15.81 10.94
CA LEU A 276 9.65 -16.17 9.56
C LEU A 276 10.75 -15.73 8.57
N ARG A 277 11.79 -15.04 9.06
CA ARG A 277 12.91 -14.57 8.27
C ARG A 277 13.86 -15.72 7.93
N LEU A 278 14.18 -15.91 6.65
CA LEU A 278 15.22 -16.81 6.16
C LEU A 278 16.61 -16.15 6.22
N GLY A 279 17.67 -16.93 6.17
CA GLY A 279 19.06 -16.45 6.26
C GLY A 279 19.42 -15.35 5.25
N GLY A 280 18.80 -15.34 4.07
CA GLY A 280 18.96 -14.28 3.06
C GLY A 280 18.09 -13.06 3.22
N GLY A 281 17.44 -12.82 4.37
CA GLY A 281 16.55 -11.67 4.58
C GLY A 281 15.15 -11.81 3.99
N GLN A 282 14.88 -12.93 3.32
CA GLN A 282 13.57 -13.22 2.75
C GLN A 282 12.62 -13.80 3.79
N LEU A 283 11.31 -13.66 3.55
CA LEU A 283 10.29 -14.33 4.35
C LEU A 283 10.03 -15.75 3.84
N VAL A 284 9.68 -16.64 4.78
CA VAL A 284 9.15 -17.98 4.46
C VAL A 284 7.92 -17.81 3.57
N ARG A 285 7.87 -18.57 2.46
CA ARG A 285 6.70 -18.63 1.59
C ARG A 285 5.78 -19.74 2.08
N ALA A 286 4.63 -19.37 2.59
CA ALA A 286 3.61 -20.28 3.11
C ALA A 286 2.21 -19.78 2.74
N ASN A 287 1.23 -20.67 2.75
CA ASN A 287 -0.21 -20.34 2.63
C ASN A 287 -0.56 -19.40 1.46
N ASN A 288 -0.40 -19.87 0.22
CA ASN A 288 -0.71 -19.11 -1.01
C ASN A 288 0.19 -17.88 -1.27
N PHE A 289 1.27 -17.72 -0.52
CA PHE A 289 2.30 -16.73 -0.79
C PHE A 289 3.13 -17.10 -2.05
N GLY A 290 2.46 -17.72 -3.01
CA GLY A 290 3.07 -18.19 -4.25
C GLY A 290 2.97 -17.14 -5.34
N GLY A 291 4.02 -16.33 -5.54
CA GLY A 291 4.12 -15.43 -6.68
C GLY A 291 3.88 -13.95 -6.39
N GLU A 292 3.46 -13.56 -5.19
CA GLU A 292 3.43 -12.14 -4.85
C GLU A 292 4.84 -11.60 -4.59
N VAL A 293 5.12 -10.44 -5.16
CA VAL A 293 6.38 -9.73 -4.94
C VAL A 293 6.38 -9.10 -3.57
N ILE A 294 7.36 -9.45 -2.74
CA ILE A 294 7.56 -8.74 -1.48
C ILE A 294 8.11 -7.35 -1.80
N LEU A 295 7.29 -6.32 -1.55
CA LEU A 295 7.60 -4.93 -1.87
C LEU A 295 8.55 -4.30 -0.85
N TRP A 296 8.52 -4.80 0.38
CA TRP A 296 9.21 -4.19 1.52
C TRP A 296 10.42 -5.02 1.95
N ASP A 297 11.45 -4.33 2.41
CA ASP A 297 12.64 -4.94 3.00
C ASP A 297 12.39 -5.16 4.49
N LEU A 298 12.27 -6.42 4.91
CA LEU A 298 11.99 -6.80 6.28
C LEU A 298 13.05 -6.29 7.25
N ASP A 299 14.33 -6.46 6.92
CA ASP A 299 15.43 -6.09 7.81
C ASP A 299 15.46 -4.58 8.05
N LYS A 300 15.20 -3.81 7.00
CA LYS A 300 15.09 -2.37 7.09
C LYS A 300 13.86 -1.94 7.89
N GLU A 301 12.70 -2.57 7.68
CA GLU A 301 11.49 -2.25 8.46
C GLU A 301 11.67 -2.56 9.96
N LEU A 302 12.34 -3.65 10.31
CA LEU A 302 12.67 -3.99 11.69
C LEU A 302 13.68 -3.00 12.30
N SER A 303 14.69 -2.60 11.52
CA SER A 303 15.69 -1.60 11.91
C SER A 303 15.06 -0.24 12.15
N ASP A 304 14.24 0.24 11.20
CA ASP A 304 13.52 1.51 11.30
C ASP A 304 12.59 1.55 12.54
N ALA A 305 12.05 0.42 12.92
CA ALA A 305 11.24 0.25 14.13
C ALA A 305 12.05 0.11 15.42
N ARG A 306 13.38 0.03 15.35
CA ARG A 306 14.31 -0.27 16.48
C ARG A 306 13.97 -1.59 17.20
N LEU A 307 13.56 -2.59 16.44
CA LEU A 307 13.12 -3.89 16.94
C LEU A 307 14.02 -5.03 16.43
N ASN A 308 15.33 -4.79 16.37
CA ASN A 308 16.33 -5.75 15.88
C ASN A 308 16.66 -6.87 16.88
N ASP A 309 16.24 -6.76 18.15
CA ASP A 309 16.57 -7.73 19.18
C ASP A 309 16.03 -9.12 18.90
N PHE A 310 16.93 -10.12 18.98
CA PHE A 310 16.70 -11.50 18.59
C PHE A 310 15.89 -12.35 19.59
N SER A 311 15.13 -11.78 20.48
CA SER A 311 14.28 -12.56 21.39
C SER A 311 13.15 -13.25 20.57
N ILE A 312 13.37 -14.51 20.24
CA ILE A 312 12.36 -15.37 19.58
C ILE A 312 11.33 -15.76 20.66
N ARG A 313 10.19 -15.10 20.67
CA ARG A 313 9.04 -15.58 21.44
C ARG A 313 8.32 -16.68 20.66
N LYS A 314 7.71 -17.65 21.38
CA LYS A 314 6.85 -18.68 20.78
C LYS A 314 5.86 -18.05 19.79
N GLN A 315 5.86 -18.55 18.57
CA GLN A 315 5.09 -17.98 17.46
C GLN A 315 3.73 -18.65 17.36
N ASN A 316 2.69 -17.85 17.27
CA ASN A 316 1.32 -18.35 17.20
C ASN A 316 0.77 -18.43 15.75
N MET A 317 1.63 -18.60 14.75
CA MET A 317 1.23 -18.79 13.35
C MET A 317 1.30 -20.27 12.88
N GLY A 318 1.47 -21.23 13.81
CA GLY A 318 1.59 -22.65 13.45
C GLY A 318 2.93 -23.05 12.83
N PHE A 319 3.91 -22.13 12.75
CA PHE A 319 5.24 -22.42 12.25
C PHE A 319 6.24 -22.52 13.41
N TYR A 320 7.04 -23.59 13.38
CA TYR A 320 8.16 -23.77 14.30
C TYR A 320 9.46 -23.66 13.52
N ARG A 321 10.34 -22.78 13.96
CA ARG A 321 11.70 -22.73 13.44
C ARG A 321 12.57 -23.72 14.18
N ILE A 322 13.05 -24.73 13.49
CA ILE A 322 14.10 -25.62 13.99
C ILE A 322 15.42 -24.99 13.58
N ASN A 323 16.19 -24.50 14.54
CA ASN A 323 17.57 -24.10 14.31
C ASN A 323 18.40 -25.39 14.33
N SER A 324 18.81 -25.87 13.16
CA SER A 324 19.94 -26.77 13.05
C SER A 324 21.18 -25.92 13.31
N GLY A 325 21.85 -26.14 14.44
CA GLY A 325 23.09 -25.48 14.83
C GLY A 325 24.20 -25.62 13.78
#